data_c41981c46e66eeb1dac8f2726729422f
#
_entry.id   c41981c46e66eeb1dac8f2726729422f
#
_cell.length_a   1.000
_cell.length_b   1.000
_cell.length_c   1.000
_cell.angle_alpha   90.00
_cell.angle_beta   90.00
_cell.angle_gamma   90.00
#
_symmetry.space_group_name_H-M   'P 1'
#
loop_
_entity.id
_entity.type
_entity.pdbx_description
1 polymer ?
#
loop_
_entity_poly.entity_id
_entity_poly.type
_entity_poly.pdbx_seq_one_letter_code
_entity_poly.pdbx_strand_id
1 'polypeptide(L)'
;FRDYDFEGSGMSVLLDVLAYNTHYLGYNANMLANEMFLDSADLRSSVVSKAKAVGYTPTSSTASKAVLDVVVNNASGASLTMTAGTKFTTTVNDQSFSFVNKADVTITPVDGVYKFSDLEVFEGSFLNFKYTANTSDLEQRFIVPNDNVDTTTLTVKVQESSSDSTTNTYTLADGLTGLTPTSQVYFLQEVEN
;
A
#
# COMPACT_ATOMS: atom_id res chain seq x y z
N PHE A 1 -13.07 -45.42 53.66
CA PHE A 1 -12.84 -44.51 52.53
C PHE A 1 -13.62 -45.01 51.34
N ARG A 2 -14.73 -44.37 50.98
CA ARG A 2 -15.40 -44.62 49.70
C ARG A 2 -14.51 -44.09 48.59
N ASP A 3 -14.26 -44.92 47.62
CA ASP A 3 -13.59 -44.54 46.40
C ASP A 3 -14.28 -43.29 45.84
N TYR A 4 -13.53 -42.21 45.77
CA TYR A 4 -14.05 -40.92 45.30
C TYR A 4 -14.06 -40.97 43.79
N ASP A 5 -15.23 -41.03 43.21
CA ASP A 5 -15.37 -40.97 41.75
C ASP A 5 -14.91 -39.61 41.26
N PHE A 6 -13.64 -39.55 40.89
CA PHE A 6 -12.98 -38.31 40.48
C PHE A 6 -13.54 -37.81 39.15
N GLU A 7 -13.90 -38.72 38.27
CA GLU A 7 -14.38 -38.34 36.93
C GLU A 7 -15.77 -37.71 36.95
N GLY A 8 -16.64 -38.08 37.88
CA GLY A 8 -18.00 -37.56 38.03
C GLY A 8 -18.13 -36.39 39.01
N SER A 9 -17.05 -35.95 39.63
CA SER A 9 -17.10 -34.93 40.67
C SER A 9 -17.01 -33.50 40.13
N GLY A 10 -17.69 -32.55 40.82
CA GLY A 10 -17.52 -31.12 40.53
C GLY A 10 -16.09 -30.60 40.67
N MET A 11 -15.24 -31.32 41.43
CA MET A 11 -13.81 -31.07 41.57
C MET A 11 -13.06 -31.36 40.27
N SER A 12 -13.38 -32.42 39.57
CA SER A 12 -12.82 -32.76 38.26
C SER A 12 -13.08 -31.64 37.24
N VAL A 13 -14.33 -31.17 37.18
CA VAL A 13 -14.72 -30.09 36.28
C VAL A 13 -13.92 -28.81 36.60
N LEU A 14 -13.71 -28.47 37.88
CA LEU A 14 -12.88 -27.31 38.26
C LEU A 14 -11.42 -27.49 37.87
N LEU A 15 -10.86 -28.69 38.03
CA LEU A 15 -9.49 -28.97 37.61
C LEU A 15 -9.33 -28.88 36.07
N ASP A 16 -10.30 -29.36 35.32
CA ASP A 16 -10.31 -29.27 33.86
C ASP A 16 -10.36 -27.80 33.40
N VAL A 17 -11.20 -26.99 34.00
CA VAL A 17 -11.26 -25.55 33.71
C VAL A 17 -9.94 -24.84 34.07
N LEU A 18 -9.33 -25.17 35.22
CA LEU A 18 -8.03 -24.61 35.61
C LEU A 18 -6.91 -25.09 34.67
N ALA A 19 -6.89 -26.36 34.29
CA ALA A 19 -5.91 -26.89 33.34
C ALA A 19 -6.04 -26.24 31.98
N TYR A 20 -7.27 -26.06 31.48
CA TYR A 20 -7.58 -25.38 30.25
C TYR A 20 -7.12 -23.91 30.29
N ASN A 21 -7.46 -23.18 31.35
CA ASN A 21 -7.04 -21.79 31.52
C ASN A 21 -5.50 -21.67 31.59
N THR A 22 -4.83 -22.56 32.32
CA THR A 22 -3.37 -22.59 32.41
C THR A 22 -2.72 -22.89 31.07
N HIS A 23 -3.30 -23.81 30.30
CA HIS A 23 -2.83 -24.09 28.94
C HIS A 23 -2.92 -22.85 28.03
N TYR A 24 -4.07 -22.15 28.04
CA TYR A 24 -4.23 -20.92 27.27
C TYR A 24 -3.33 -19.79 27.72
N LEU A 25 -3.11 -19.63 29.03
CA LEU A 25 -2.15 -18.66 29.56
C LEU A 25 -0.72 -18.97 29.10
N GLY A 26 -0.33 -20.24 29.14
CA GLY A 26 0.97 -20.69 28.63
C GLY A 26 1.13 -20.46 27.12
N TYR A 27 0.09 -20.77 26.35
CA TYR A 27 0.07 -20.50 24.91
C TYR A 27 0.20 -19.02 24.59
N ASN A 28 -0.61 -18.17 25.22
CA ASN A 28 -0.56 -16.73 25.03
C ASN A 28 0.78 -16.12 25.47
N ALA A 29 1.35 -16.60 26.59
CA ALA A 29 2.67 -16.17 27.06
C ALA A 29 3.76 -16.52 26.04
N ASN A 30 3.71 -17.72 25.46
CA ASN A 30 4.67 -18.16 24.46
C ASN A 30 4.50 -17.38 23.14
N MET A 31 3.26 -17.12 22.72
CA MET A 31 2.97 -16.26 21.57
C MET A 31 3.53 -14.86 21.78
N LEU A 32 3.27 -14.23 22.93
CA LEU A 32 3.82 -12.90 23.26
C LEU A 32 5.35 -12.90 23.26
N ALA A 33 5.98 -13.96 23.80
CA ALA A 33 7.43 -14.06 23.80
C ALA A 33 8.01 -14.16 22.39
N ASN A 34 7.36 -14.93 21.49
CA ASN A 34 7.77 -15.01 20.10
C ASN A 34 7.60 -13.66 19.36
N GLU A 35 6.51 -12.95 19.64
CA GLU A 35 6.27 -11.63 19.08
C GLU A 35 7.25 -10.55 19.61
N MET A 36 8.05 -10.81 20.63
CA MET A 36 9.03 -9.85 21.13
C MET A 36 10.27 -9.70 20.25
N PHE A 37 10.60 -10.68 19.45
CA PHE A 37 11.82 -10.70 18.62
C PHE A 37 11.48 -10.58 17.13
N LEU A 38 12.32 -9.86 16.40
CA LEU A 38 12.09 -9.61 14.97
C LEU A 38 12.14 -10.88 14.11
N ASP A 39 13.00 -11.82 14.46
CA ASP A 39 13.21 -13.08 13.76
C ASP A 39 12.17 -14.16 14.06
N SER A 40 11.41 -14.02 15.15
CA SER A 40 10.36 -14.97 15.55
C SER A 40 8.95 -14.40 15.52
N ALA A 41 8.80 -13.10 15.22
CA ALA A 41 7.50 -12.45 15.14
C ALA A 41 6.75 -12.87 13.85
N ASP A 42 5.52 -13.35 13.99
CA ASP A 42 4.65 -13.76 12.89
C ASP A 42 3.66 -12.64 12.50
N LEU A 43 3.23 -11.82 13.46
CA LEU A 43 2.32 -10.72 13.18
C LEU A 43 3.04 -9.58 12.46
N ARG A 44 2.50 -9.17 11.30
CA ARG A 44 3.06 -8.07 10.52
C ARG A 44 3.22 -6.79 11.34
N SER A 45 2.26 -6.46 12.21
CA SER A 45 2.31 -5.31 13.11
C SER A 45 3.50 -5.33 14.05
N SER A 46 3.77 -6.50 14.65
CA SER A 46 4.93 -6.70 15.52
C SER A 46 6.24 -6.51 14.75
N VAL A 47 6.35 -7.11 13.56
CA VAL A 47 7.51 -6.98 12.67
C VAL A 47 7.73 -5.51 12.27
N VAL A 48 6.68 -4.83 11.80
CA VAL A 48 6.73 -3.42 11.40
C VAL A 48 7.13 -2.51 12.55
N SER A 49 6.54 -2.72 13.73
CA SER A 49 6.86 -1.92 14.92
C SER A 49 8.34 -2.02 15.31
N LYS A 50 8.89 -3.24 15.27
CA LYS A 50 10.29 -3.48 15.58
C LYS A 50 11.25 -2.98 14.51
N ALA A 51 10.88 -3.14 13.23
CA ALA A 51 11.63 -2.61 12.11
C ALA A 51 11.76 -1.08 12.20
N LYS A 52 10.67 -0.39 12.55
CA LYS A 52 10.67 1.06 12.78
C LYS A 52 11.59 1.45 13.95
N ALA A 53 11.65 0.66 15.01
CA ALA A 53 12.51 0.92 16.15
C ALA A 53 14.01 0.87 15.81
N VAL A 54 14.40 0.09 14.78
CA VAL A 54 15.77 0.04 14.24
C VAL A 54 15.98 0.98 13.05
N GLY A 55 15.01 1.85 12.74
CA GLY A 55 15.12 2.87 11.70
C GLY A 55 14.74 2.38 10.29
N TYR A 56 14.16 1.20 10.15
CA TYR A 56 13.66 0.69 8.87
C TYR A 56 12.17 0.97 8.72
N THR A 57 11.80 1.67 7.65
CA THR A 57 10.38 1.88 7.30
C THR A 57 9.99 0.85 6.24
N PRO A 58 9.06 -0.07 6.55
CA PRO A 58 8.57 -1.04 5.58
C PRO A 58 7.93 -0.35 4.37
N THR A 59 8.19 -0.89 3.20
CA THR A 59 7.59 -0.43 1.95
C THR A 59 6.42 -1.32 1.54
N SER A 60 5.53 -0.78 0.74
CA SER A 60 4.45 -1.54 0.10
C SER A 60 4.97 -2.58 -0.89
N SER A 61 4.07 -3.39 -1.41
CA SER A 61 4.32 -4.16 -2.64
C SER A 61 4.77 -3.22 -3.76
N THR A 62 5.71 -3.67 -4.59
CA THR A 62 6.22 -2.89 -5.72
C THR A 62 5.78 -3.55 -7.02
N ALA A 63 5.20 -2.79 -7.93
CA ALA A 63 4.80 -3.26 -9.24
C ALA A 63 6.01 -3.60 -10.09
N SER A 64 5.91 -4.66 -10.89
CA SER A 64 6.93 -4.97 -11.91
C SER A 64 7.02 -3.83 -12.91
N LYS A 65 8.24 -3.45 -13.27
CA LYS A 65 8.50 -2.35 -14.20
C LYS A 65 9.09 -2.86 -15.49
N ALA A 66 8.59 -2.34 -16.62
CA ALA A 66 9.19 -2.55 -17.94
C ALA A 66 9.51 -1.19 -18.60
N VAL A 67 10.47 -1.20 -19.50
CA VAL A 67 10.82 -0.03 -20.32
C VAL A 67 10.55 -0.36 -21.76
N LEU A 68 9.80 0.49 -22.45
CA LEU A 68 9.34 0.28 -23.82
C LEU A 68 9.79 1.41 -24.74
N ASP A 69 10.14 1.06 -25.97
CA ASP A 69 10.23 1.99 -27.09
C ASP A 69 8.97 1.84 -27.96
N VAL A 70 8.18 2.89 -28.06
CA VAL A 70 6.92 2.88 -28.83
C VAL A 70 7.00 3.82 -30.01
N VAL A 71 6.84 3.29 -31.22
CA VAL A 71 6.80 4.08 -32.45
C VAL A 71 5.37 4.16 -32.93
N VAL A 72 4.89 5.39 -33.17
CA VAL A 72 3.54 5.62 -33.69
C VAL A 72 3.65 6.06 -35.16
N ASN A 73 3.11 5.24 -36.01
CA ASN A 73 3.04 5.50 -37.45
C ASN A 73 1.71 6.19 -37.82
N ASN A 74 1.74 6.99 -38.87
CA ASN A 74 0.54 7.67 -39.41
C ASN A 74 -0.10 8.68 -38.42
N ALA A 75 0.63 9.17 -37.42
CA ALA A 75 0.19 10.29 -36.64
C ALA A 75 0.53 11.61 -37.36
N SER A 76 -0.28 12.63 -37.11
CA SER A 76 -0.07 13.98 -37.65
C SER A 76 -0.25 15.02 -36.56
N GLY A 77 0.52 16.10 -36.58
CA GLY A 77 0.45 17.19 -35.62
C GLY A 77 1.82 17.69 -35.17
N ALA A 78 1.84 18.76 -34.39
CA ALA A 78 3.08 19.32 -33.85
C ALA A 78 3.61 18.48 -32.66
N SER A 79 2.73 17.77 -31.95
CA SER A 79 3.09 16.91 -30.81
C SER A 79 2.08 15.77 -30.68
N LEU A 80 2.50 14.70 -30.02
CA LEU A 80 1.65 13.57 -29.65
C LEU A 80 1.81 13.31 -28.13
N THR A 81 0.67 13.24 -27.43
CA THR A 81 0.65 12.97 -25.99
C THR A 81 0.08 11.58 -25.73
N MET A 82 0.84 10.77 -25.01
CA MET A 82 0.37 9.53 -24.41
C MET A 82 -0.11 9.84 -23.00
N THR A 83 -1.39 9.64 -22.74
CA THR A 83 -1.98 9.95 -21.43
C THR A 83 -1.59 8.90 -20.37
N ALA A 84 -1.47 9.34 -19.13
CA ALA A 84 -1.29 8.43 -18.00
C ALA A 84 -2.39 7.37 -17.95
N GLY A 85 -2.02 6.13 -17.64
CA GLY A 85 -2.94 4.99 -17.65
C GLY A 85 -3.17 4.37 -19.01
N THR A 86 -2.42 4.76 -20.06
CA THR A 86 -2.43 4.03 -21.35
C THR A 86 -1.99 2.59 -21.10
N LYS A 87 -2.82 1.65 -21.53
CA LYS A 87 -2.68 0.23 -21.23
C LYS A 87 -1.90 -0.50 -22.31
N PHE A 88 -0.89 -1.25 -21.88
CA PHE A 88 -0.13 -2.19 -22.69
C PHE A 88 -0.40 -3.60 -22.16
N THR A 89 -0.65 -4.54 -23.06
CA THR A 89 -0.90 -5.94 -22.68
C THR A 89 0.06 -6.87 -23.38
N THR A 90 0.51 -7.89 -22.67
CA THR A 90 1.32 -8.97 -23.23
C THR A 90 0.85 -10.31 -22.69
N THR A 91 1.15 -11.38 -23.41
CA THR A 91 0.85 -12.75 -22.98
C THR A 91 2.15 -13.54 -22.94
N VAL A 92 2.43 -14.16 -21.81
CA VAL A 92 3.60 -15.02 -21.58
C VAL A 92 3.11 -16.33 -20.97
N ASN A 93 3.42 -17.46 -21.60
CA ASN A 93 2.99 -18.79 -21.15
C ASN A 93 1.47 -18.88 -20.89
N ASP A 94 0.66 -18.38 -21.84
CA ASP A 94 -0.80 -18.30 -21.77
C ASP A 94 -1.36 -17.43 -20.63
N GLN A 95 -0.51 -16.70 -19.91
CA GLN A 95 -0.92 -15.73 -18.91
C GLN A 95 -0.81 -14.30 -19.44
N SER A 96 -1.91 -13.53 -19.31
CA SER A 96 -1.97 -12.14 -19.76
C SER A 96 -1.51 -11.20 -18.66
N PHE A 97 -0.60 -10.30 -19.02
CA PHE A 97 -0.09 -9.23 -18.16
C PHE A 97 -0.50 -7.88 -18.72
N SER A 98 -0.78 -6.95 -17.84
CA SER A 98 -1.22 -5.60 -18.17
C SER A 98 -0.30 -4.58 -17.51
N PHE A 99 0.18 -3.63 -18.29
CA PHE A 99 1.06 -2.55 -17.84
C PHE A 99 0.44 -1.20 -18.17
N VAL A 100 0.74 -0.18 -17.38
CA VAL A 100 0.29 1.19 -17.58
C VAL A 100 1.43 2.19 -17.39
N ASN A 101 1.43 3.30 -18.13
CA ASN A 101 2.35 4.40 -17.91
C ASN A 101 1.85 5.29 -16.75
N LYS A 102 2.78 5.82 -15.96
CA LYS A 102 2.48 6.58 -14.73
C LYS A 102 2.03 8.02 -14.99
N ALA A 103 2.54 8.67 -16.04
CA ALA A 103 2.34 10.09 -16.29
C ALA A 103 2.08 10.36 -17.79
N ASP A 104 1.50 11.50 -18.09
CA ASP A 104 1.40 11.98 -19.46
C ASP A 104 2.80 12.22 -20.03
N VAL A 105 3.05 11.67 -21.23
CA VAL A 105 4.31 11.86 -21.95
C VAL A 105 3.99 12.49 -23.31
N THR A 106 4.51 13.69 -23.53
CA THR A 106 4.34 14.43 -24.78
C THR A 106 5.63 14.46 -25.56
N ILE A 107 5.57 14.09 -26.82
CA ILE A 107 6.71 14.10 -27.76
C ILE A 107 6.40 14.92 -28.99
N THR A 108 7.46 15.40 -29.64
CA THR A 108 7.42 16.03 -30.97
C THR A 108 8.02 15.06 -31.99
N PRO A 109 7.53 15.07 -33.24
CA PRO A 109 8.07 14.20 -34.28
C PRO A 109 9.51 14.59 -34.65
N VAL A 110 10.32 13.60 -34.91
CA VAL A 110 11.64 13.77 -35.52
C VAL A 110 11.58 13.08 -36.89
N ASP A 111 11.86 13.82 -37.94
CA ASP A 111 11.75 13.37 -39.32
C ASP A 111 10.37 12.74 -39.67
N GLY A 112 9.31 13.28 -39.05
CA GLY A 112 7.94 12.79 -39.25
C GLY A 112 7.59 11.51 -38.48
N VAL A 113 8.49 11.03 -37.66
CA VAL A 113 8.29 9.84 -36.80
C VAL A 113 8.07 10.24 -35.36
N TYR A 114 7.03 9.70 -34.73
CA TYR A 114 6.74 9.87 -33.30
C TYR A 114 7.29 8.65 -32.54
N LYS A 115 8.33 8.85 -31.74
CA LYS A 115 8.94 7.78 -30.95
C LYS A 115 8.95 8.15 -29.47
N PHE A 116 8.24 7.38 -28.65
CA PHE A 116 8.39 7.39 -27.20
C PHE A 116 9.55 6.46 -26.86
N SER A 117 10.67 7.01 -26.44
CA SER A 117 11.85 6.23 -26.03
C SER A 117 11.86 6.14 -24.50
N ASP A 118 12.36 4.99 -24.00
CA ASP A 118 12.52 4.73 -22.56
C ASP A 118 11.23 4.94 -21.76
N LEU A 119 10.07 4.59 -22.34
CA LEU A 119 8.80 4.72 -21.66
C LEU A 119 8.70 3.69 -20.52
N GLU A 120 8.68 4.18 -19.30
CA GLU A 120 8.46 3.33 -18.13
C GLU A 120 6.99 2.97 -17.97
N VAL A 121 6.73 1.67 -17.86
CA VAL A 121 5.39 1.13 -17.62
C VAL A 121 5.42 0.18 -16.43
N PHE A 122 4.35 0.17 -15.65
CA PHE A 122 4.21 -0.58 -14.41
C PHE A 122 3.08 -1.60 -14.55
N GLU A 123 3.31 -2.81 -14.04
CA GLU A 123 2.32 -3.87 -14.03
C GLU A 123 1.12 -3.50 -13.16
N GLY A 124 -0.07 -3.77 -13.66
CA GLY A 124 -1.31 -3.53 -12.96
C GLY A 124 -2.24 -2.53 -13.65
N SER A 125 -3.01 -1.82 -12.83
CA SER A 125 -3.92 -0.77 -13.27
C SER A 125 -4.03 0.32 -12.21
N PHE A 126 -4.37 1.54 -12.64
CA PHE A 126 -4.61 2.62 -11.68
C PHE A 126 -5.89 2.38 -10.87
N LEU A 127 -5.77 2.61 -9.57
CA LEU A 127 -6.88 2.74 -8.66
C LEU A 127 -7.01 4.22 -8.27
N ASN A 128 -8.21 4.77 -8.43
CA ASN A 128 -8.49 6.16 -8.08
C ASN A 128 -9.46 6.19 -6.90
N PHE A 129 -9.03 6.80 -5.81
CA PHE A 129 -9.86 7.04 -4.63
C PHE A 129 -10.08 8.53 -4.47
N LYS A 130 -11.32 8.94 -4.22
CA LYS A 130 -11.68 10.34 -4.01
C LYS A 130 -12.33 10.48 -2.63
N TYR A 131 -11.78 11.39 -1.85
CA TYR A 131 -12.27 11.73 -0.53
C TYR A 131 -12.61 13.20 -0.46
N THR A 132 -13.60 13.55 0.34
CA THR A 132 -13.92 14.94 0.65
C THR A 132 -13.43 15.22 2.07
N ALA A 133 -12.55 16.20 2.21
CA ALA A 133 -12.04 16.61 3.51
C ALA A 133 -13.15 17.25 4.34
N ASN A 134 -13.23 16.88 5.62
CA ASN A 134 -14.11 17.49 6.60
C ASN A 134 -13.27 18.41 7.51
N THR A 135 -13.44 19.70 7.39
CA THR A 135 -12.67 20.69 8.18
C THR A 135 -12.95 20.66 9.68
N SER A 136 -14.05 19.99 10.09
CA SER A 136 -14.39 19.83 11.51
C SER A 136 -13.72 18.62 12.15
N ASP A 137 -13.11 17.73 11.37
CA ASP A 137 -12.39 16.54 11.84
C ASP A 137 -10.89 16.73 11.64
N LEU A 138 -10.19 17.04 12.72
CA LEU A 138 -8.75 17.30 12.73
C LEU A 138 -7.90 16.01 12.67
N GLU A 139 -8.51 14.85 12.89
CA GLU A 139 -7.86 13.55 12.89
C GLU A 139 -8.22 12.71 11.66
N GLN A 140 -8.83 13.35 10.65
CA GLN A 140 -9.27 12.66 9.44
C GLN A 140 -8.12 11.94 8.74
N ARG A 141 -8.35 10.66 8.41
CA ARG A 141 -7.43 9.82 7.65
C ARG A 141 -8.09 9.38 6.34
N PHE A 142 -7.31 9.36 5.28
CA PHE A 142 -7.75 8.91 3.97
C PHE A 142 -7.18 7.52 3.72
N ILE A 143 -8.02 6.50 3.81
CA ILE A 143 -7.59 5.09 3.74
C ILE A 143 -7.68 4.62 2.29
N VAL A 144 -6.59 4.05 1.77
CA VAL A 144 -6.58 3.33 0.51
C VAL A 144 -6.93 1.87 0.80
N PRO A 145 -8.15 1.40 0.46
CA PRO A 145 -8.64 0.08 0.87
C PRO A 145 -8.13 -1.01 -0.09
N ASN A 146 -6.82 -1.18 -0.19
CA ASN A 146 -6.21 -2.22 -1.01
C ASN A 146 -4.80 -2.55 -0.48
N ASP A 147 -4.60 -3.81 -0.09
CA ASP A 147 -3.36 -4.29 0.51
C ASP A 147 -2.22 -4.48 -0.50
N ASN A 148 -2.55 -4.55 -1.80
CA ASN A 148 -1.58 -4.77 -2.88
C ASN A 148 -1.27 -3.50 -3.69
N VAL A 149 -1.38 -2.33 -3.08
CA VAL A 149 -1.05 -1.06 -3.72
C VAL A 149 0.46 -0.83 -3.73
N ASP A 150 1.00 -0.43 -4.87
CA ASP A 150 2.34 0.13 -4.96
C ASP A 150 2.32 1.61 -4.58
N THR A 151 2.71 1.90 -3.34
CA THR A 151 2.75 3.27 -2.81
C THR A 151 3.87 4.12 -3.41
N THR A 152 4.86 3.52 -4.07
CA THR A 152 5.93 4.27 -4.77
C THR A 152 5.41 4.99 -6.01
N THR A 153 4.28 4.53 -6.55
CA THR A 153 3.59 5.15 -7.70
C THR A 153 2.43 6.06 -7.29
N LEU A 154 2.18 6.21 -5.99
CA LEU A 154 1.08 7.02 -5.47
C LEU A 154 1.21 8.49 -5.89
N THR A 155 0.11 9.03 -6.40
CA THR A 155 -0.02 10.46 -6.70
C THR A 155 -1.20 11.02 -5.92
N VAL A 156 -0.94 12.00 -5.08
CA VAL A 156 -1.96 12.69 -4.29
C VAL A 156 -2.23 14.06 -4.92
N LYS A 157 -3.48 14.31 -5.27
CA LYS A 157 -3.94 15.60 -5.81
C LYS A 157 -5.04 16.15 -4.91
N VAL A 158 -4.94 17.42 -4.57
CA VAL A 158 -5.93 18.14 -3.76
C VAL A 158 -6.60 19.21 -4.58
N GLN A 159 -7.92 19.18 -4.60
CA GLN A 159 -8.78 20.22 -5.18
C GLN A 159 -9.27 21.10 -4.02
N GLU A 160 -9.01 22.40 -4.09
CA GLU A 160 -9.30 23.33 -2.98
C GLU A 160 -10.77 23.73 -2.90
N SER A 161 -11.50 23.65 -4.00
CA SER A 161 -12.90 24.08 -4.08
C SER A 161 -13.71 23.15 -4.98
N SER A 162 -14.98 22.96 -4.64
CA SER A 162 -15.92 22.22 -5.49
C SER A 162 -16.25 22.94 -6.81
N SER A 163 -16.03 24.25 -6.87
CA SER A 163 -16.29 25.10 -8.04
C SER A 163 -15.07 25.27 -8.95
N ASP A 164 -13.88 24.90 -8.51
CA ASP A 164 -12.65 24.95 -9.30
C ASP A 164 -12.11 23.53 -9.50
N SER A 165 -11.93 23.13 -10.75
CA SER A 165 -11.36 21.82 -11.12
C SER A 165 -9.83 21.76 -11.03
N THR A 166 -9.17 22.87 -10.71
CA THR A 166 -7.72 22.92 -10.54
C THR A 166 -7.28 22.08 -9.35
N THR A 167 -6.25 21.28 -9.54
CA THR A 167 -5.70 20.42 -8.49
C THR A 167 -4.23 20.71 -8.25
N ASN A 168 -3.84 20.75 -6.99
CA ASN A 168 -2.45 20.83 -6.56
C ASN A 168 -1.91 19.41 -6.27
N THR A 169 -0.73 19.11 -6.78
CA THR A 169 -0.07 17.82 -6.50
C THR A 169 0.73 17.95 -5.21
N TYR A 170 0.48 17.02 -4.29
CA TYR A 170 1.15 16.91 -3.01
C TYR A 170 2.29 15.90 -3.09
N THR A 171 3.36 16.11 -2.34
CA THR A 171 4.54 15.24 -2.29
C THR A 171 4.62 14.48 -0.97
N LEU A 172 5.17 13.27 -1.01
CA LEU A 172 5.42 12.49 0.21
C LEU A 172 6.49 13.19 1.06
N ALA A 173 6.20 13.39 2.34
CA ALA A 173 7.16 13.91 3.32
C ALA A 173 7.60 12.82 4.29
N ASP A 174 8.90 12.74 4.52
CA ASP A 174 9.51 11.77 5.44
C ASP A 174 9.51 12.25 6.91
N GLY A 175 9.25 13.53 7.15
CA GLY A 175 9.25 14.11 8.48
C GLY A 175 8.63 15.49 8.55
N LEU A 176 8.46 16.02 9.76
CA LEU A 176 7.84 17.33 10.01
C LEU A 176 8.82 18.50 9.94
N THR A 177 10.12 18.24 9.82
CA THR A 177 11.15 19.28 9.84
C THR A 177 11.10 20.13 8.58
N GLY A 178 11.00 21.46 8.75
CA GLY A 178 10.99 22.42 7.65
C GLY A 178 9.64 22.60 6.95
N LEU A 179 8.57 21.95 7.43
CA LEU A 179 7.24 22.13 6.89
C LEU A 179 6.58 23.41 7.43
N THR A 180 5.79 24.05 6.56
CA THR A 180 4.97 25.21 6.90
C THR A 180 3.48 24.86 6.68
N PRO A 181 2.54 25.65 7.22
CA PRO A 181 1.11 25.43 6.99
C PRO A 181 0.68 25.43 5.51
N THR A 182 1.52 25.97 4.63
CA THR A 182 1.28 26.04 3.17
C THR A 182 2.03 24.96 2.39
N SER A 183 2.77 24.08 3.06
CA SER A 183 3.50 22.99 2.40
C SER A 183 2.53 21.97 1.83
N GLN A 184 2.64 21.69 0.55
CA GLN A 184 1.80 20.70 -0.16
C GLN A 184 2.42 19.31 -0.03
N VAL A 185 2.22 18.70 1.13
CA VAL A 185 2.80 17.38 1.46
C VAL A 185 1.76 16.45 2.06
N TYR A 186 2.02 15.16 1.99
CA TYR A 186 1.27 14.12 2.67
C TYR A 186 2.19 13.15 3.39
N PHE A 187 1.66 12.46 4.38
CA PHE A 187 2.35 11.40 5.11
C PHE A 187 1.67 10.08 4.84
N LEU A 188 2.46 9.03 4.66
CA LEU A 188 1.96 7.69 4.45
C LEU A 188 2.15 6.88 5.74
N GLN A 189 1.07 6.24 6.17
CA GLN A 189 1.09 5.31 7.30
C GLN A 189 0.41 4.01 6.93
N GLU A 190 0.98 2.90 7.34
CA GLU A 190 0.31 1.61 7.31
C GLU A 190 -0.70 1.56 8.46
N VAL A 191 -1.96 1.23 8.15
CA VAL A 191 -3.04 1.04 9.12
C VAL A 191 -3.36 -0.44 9.14
N GLU A 192 -3.38 -1.02 10.33
CA GLU A 192 -3.88 -2.39 10.51
C GLU A 192 -5.41 -2.40 10.39
N ASN A 193 -5.92 -3.36 9.64
CA ASN A 193 -7.35 -3.68 9.57
C ASN A 193 -7.72 -4.70 10.64
#